data_df2f7d00d9a149c66affb30ce25b079e
#
_entry.id   df2f7d00d9a149c66affb30ce25b079e
#
_cell.length_a   1.000
_cell.length_b   1.000
_cell.length_c   1.000
_cell.angle_alpha   90.00
_cell.angle_beta   90.00
_cell.angle_gamma   90.00
#
_symmetry.space_group_name_H-M   'P 1'
#
loop_
_entity.id
_entity.type
_entity.pdbx_description
1 polymer ?
#
loop_
_entity_poly.entity_id
_entity_poly.type
_entity_poly.pdbx_seq_one_letter_code
_entity_poly.pdbx_strand_id
1 'polypeptide(L)'
;MKRYLTINLKGTQEPAEVDLVTRMQVDQSVVGSTEIDESLYSRQLYVLGHEAMKRMSASNVLIVGLKGLGVEIAKNVALAGVKSLTLHDPAPAAISDLSSQFFLHAEDVGKPRDQVTAPRVAELNAYTPVAIHESAR
;
A
#
# COMPACT_ATOMS: atom_id res chain seq x y z
N MET A 1 3.66 4.18 18.65
CA MET A 1 3.60 5.13 17.51
C MET A 1 3.75 4.30 16.23
N LYS A 2 2.72 4.26 15.37
CA LYS A 2 2.81 3.47 14.10
C LYS A 2 3.73 4.23 13.14
N ARG A 3 4.75 3.57 12.62
CA ARG A 3 5.62 4.12 11.58
C ARG A 3 5.10 3.65 10.22
N TYR A 4 4.98 4.55 9.27
CA TYR A 4 4.51 4.27 7.91
C TYR A 4 5.63 4.52 6.90
N LEU A 5 5.78 3.61 5.95
CA LEU A 5 6.46 3.92 4.70
C LEU A 5 5.46 4.69 3.82
N THR A 6 5.75 5.94 3.51
CA THR A 6 4.87 6.78 2.69
C THR A 6 5.41 6.84 1.27
N ILE A 7 4.60 6.39 0.32
CA ILE A 7 4.87 6.55 -1.11
C ILE A 7 3.93 7.62 -1.63
N ASN A 8 4.47 8.81 -1.96
CA ASN A 8 3.70 9.92 -2.51
C ASN A 8 3.84 9.94 -4.04
N LEU A 9 2.72 9.71 -4.72
CA LEU A 9 2.64 9.64 -6.18
C LEU A 9 1.93 10.86 -6.81
N LYS A 10 1.66 11.90 -6.02
CA LYS A 10 1.16 13.18 -6.55
C LYS A 10 2.32 13.95 -7.17
N GLY A 11 2.43 13.92 -8.49
CA GLY A 11 3.35 14.76 -9.25
C GLY A 11 2.97 16.22 -9.14
N THR A 12 3.57 16.97 -8.19
CA THR A 12 3.65 18.43 -8.18
C THR A 12 4.98 18.83 -7.55
N GLN A 13 5.74 19.54 -8.36
CA GLN A 13 6.93 20.36 -8.08
C GLN A 13 7.33 20.54 -6.61
N GLU A 14 8.44 20.10 -6.29
CA GLU A 14 9.75 20.54 -5.80
C GLU A 14 10.46 19.38 -5.09
N PRO A 15 11.74 19.18 -5.34
CA PRO A 15 12.51 18.15 -4.66
C PRO A 15 12.85 18.65 -3.24
N ALA A 16 11.98 18.38 -2.28
CA ALA A 16 12.48 18.21 -0.95
C ALA A 16 13.35 16.96 -1.01
N GLU A 17 14.65 17.14 -0.92
CA GLU A 17 15.66 16.10 -0.77
C GLU A 17 15.27 15.27 0.47
N VAL A 18 14.43 14.26 0.21
CA VAL A 18 14.06 13.28 1.23
C VAL A 18 15.24 12.34 1.29
N ASP A 19 16.07 12.55 2.28
CA ASP A 19 17.14 11.62 2.67
C ASP A 19 16.48 10.26 3.04
N LEU A 20 16.23 9.47 2.00
CA LEU A 20 15.65 8.13 2.08
C LEU A 20 16.58 7.12 2.75
N VAL A 21 17.88 7.44 2.85
CA VAL A 21 18.89 6.53 3.38
C VAL A 21 18.90 6.55 4.91
N THR A 22 18.63 7.67 5.54
CA THR A 22 18.71 7.82 7.01
C THR A 22 17.50 7.27 7.77
N ARG A 23 16.39 6.96 7.09
CA ARG A 23 15.16 6.43 7.74
C ARG A 23 15.00 4.92 7.70
N MET A 24 15.92 4.18 7.13
CA MET A 24 15.91 2.70 7.11
C MET A 24 16.59 2.06 8.33
N GLN A 25 16.77 2.74 9.44
CA GLN A 25 17.08 2.05 10.69
C GLN A 25 15.82 1.32 11.19
N VAL A 26 15.65 0.11 10.71
CA VAL A 26 14.69 -0.85 11.23
C VAL A 26 15.15 -1.24 12.63
N ASP A 27 14.37 -0.81 13.62
CA ASP A 27 14.55 -1.25 15.00
C ASP A 27 14.40 -2.78 15.06
N GLN A 28 15.49 -3.47 15.37
CA GLN A 28 15.56 -4.95 15.41
C GLN A 28 14.76 -5.55 16.58
N SER A 29 14.09 -4.76 17.40
CA SER A 29 13.43 -5.19 18.63
C SER A 29 11.97 -5.65 18.46
N VAL A 30 11.40 -5.63 17.24
CA VAL A 30 10.01 -6.08 17.00
C VAL A 30 9.97 -7.35 16.14
N VAL A 31 10.59 -8.40 16.61
CA VAL A 31 10.35 -9.76 16.10
C VAL A 31 9.30 -10.43 16.97
N GLY A 32 8.07 -9.99 16.84
CA GLY A 32 6.93 -10.81 17.21
C GLY A 32 6.79 -11.92 16.16
N SER A 33 6.66 -13.16 16.60
CA SER A 33 6.50 -14.36 15.77
C SER A 33 5.18 -14.32 14.99
N THR A 34 5.15 -13.60 13.89
CA THR A 34 4.13 -13.80 12.87
C THR A 34 4.58 -14.97 12.02
N GLU A 35 3.99 -16.13 12.23
CA GLU A 35 4.19 -17.27 11.35
C GLU A 35 3.72 -16.86 9.94
N ILE A 36 4.64 -16.97 8.98
CA ILE A 36 4.33 -16.69 7.57
C ILE A 36 3.63 -17.93 7.03
N ASP A 37 2.49 -17.76 6.38
CA ASP A 37 1.82 -18.85 5.67
C ASP A 37 2.69 -19.29 4.48
N GLU A 38 3.50 -20.32 4.69
CA GLU A 38 4.42 -20.84 3.70
C GLU A 38 3.71 -21.42 2.48
N SER A 39 2.46 -21.87 2.62
CA SER A 39 1.70 -22.40 1.50
C SER A 39 1.28 -21.30 0.52
N LEU A 40 0.86 -20.16 1.06
CA LEU A 40 0.44 -18.99 0.28
C LEU A 40 1.64 -18.27 -0.34
N TYR A 41 2.72 -18.10 0.42
CA TYR A 41 3.89 -17.30 0.03
C TYR A 41 5.10 -18.12 -0.44
N SER A 42 4.93 -19.42 -0.75
CA SER A 42 6.03 -20.33 -1.09
C SER A 42 6.97 -19.81 -2.18
N ARG A 43 6.43 -19.27 -3.28
CA ARG A 43 7.22 -18.72 -4.39
C ARG A 43 7.98 -17.48 -3.99
N GLN A 44 7.33 -16.61 -3.21
CA GLN A 44 7.91 -15.37 -2.73
C GLN A 44 9.01 -15.65 -1.69
N LEU A 45 8.80 -16.62 -0.81
CA LEU A 45 9.81 -17.12 0.13
C LEU A 45 11.04 -17.68 -0.58
N TYR A 46 10.84 -18.42 -1.67
CA TYR A 46 11.94 -18.96 -2.48
C TYR A 46 12.83 -17.85 -3.07
N VAL A 47 12.24 -16.74 -3.52
CA VAL A 47 12.98 -15.63 -4.15
C VAL A 47 13.58 -14.68 -3.12
N LEU A 48 12.81 -14.29 -2.10
CA LEU A 48 13.18 -13.23 -1.16
C LEU A 48 13.82 -13.76 0.14
N GLY A 49 13.51 -15.00 0.51
CA GLY A 49 13.91 -15.60 1.77
C GLY A 49 13.07 -15.16 2.96
N HIS A 50 13.17 -15.92 4.06
CA HIS A 50 12.36 -15.74 5.27
C HIS A 50 12.60 -14.38 5.96
N GLU A 51 13.84 -13.90 5.96
CA GLU A 51 14.18 -12.63 6.64
C GLU A 51 13.51 -11.43 5.96
N ALA A 52 13.55 -11.36 4.63
CA ALA A 52 12.87 -10.29 3.90
C ALA A 52 11.35 -10.34 4.06
N MET A 53 10.78 -11.55 4.04
CA MET A 53 9.35 -11.77 4.25
C MET A 53 8.91 -11.34 5.65
N LYS A 54 9.69 -11.64 6.71
CA LYS A 54 9.42 -11.17 8.07
C LYS A 54 9.43 -9.65 8.17
N ARG A 55 10.37 -8.99 7.52
CA ARG A 55 10.42 -7.50 7.48
C ARG A 55 9.21 -6.92 6.77
N MET A 56 8.78 -7.52 5.66
CA MET A 56 7.57 -7.09 4.95
C MET A 56 6.33 -7.27 5.80
N SER A 57 6.14 -8.44 6.40
CA SER A 57 4.98 -8.72 7.27
C SER A 57 4.94 -7.87 8.55
N ALA A 58 6.04 -7.22 8.92
CA ALA A 58 6.09 -6.25 10.02
C ALA A 58 5.86 -4.79 9.59
N SER A 59 5.81 -4.51 8.28
CA SER A 59 5.78 -3.15 7.73
C SER A 59 4.36 -2.62 7.58
N ASN A 60 4.13 -1.37 8.03
CA ASN A 60 2.91 -0.64 7.71
C ASN A 60 3.21 0.30 6.53
N VAL A 61 2.35 0.30 5.51
CA VAL A 61 2.54 1.08 4.28
C VAL A 61 1.40 2.07 4.10
N LEU A 62 1.74 3.32 3.78
CA LEU A 62 0.79 4.35 3.37
C LEU A 62 1.05 4.70 1.90
N ILE A 63 0.02 4.64 1.06
CA ILE A 63 0.07 5.06 -0.34
C ILE A 63 -0.80 6.30 -0.50
N VAL A 64 -0.21 7.36 -1.05
CA VAL A 64 -0.88 8.64 -1.33
C VAL A 64 -0.96 8.86 -2.83
N GLY A 65 -2.19 8.91 -3.34
CA GLY A 65 -2.49 8.99 -4.77
C GLY A 65 -2.81 7.63 -5.38
N LEU A 66 -4.03 7.45 -5.89
CA LEU A 66 -4.57 6.18 -6.38
C LEU A 66 -5.01 6.27 -7.85
N LYS A 67 -4.23 6.95 -8.68
CA LYS A 67 -4.31 6.84 -10.13
C LYS A 67 -3.65 5.55 -10.61
N GLY A 68 -3.49 5.35 -11.91
CA GLY A 68 -3.01 4.09 -12.48
C GLY A 68 -1.75 3.52 -11.83
N LEU A 69 -0.70 4.35 -11.63
CA LEU A 69 0.53 3.88 -10.95
C LEU A 69 0.29 3.58 -9.46
N GLY A 70 -0.45 4.43 -8.76
CA GLY A 70 -0.70 4.26 -7.33
C GLY A 70 -1.47 2.99 -7.02
N VAL A 71 -2.46 2.66 -7.82
CA VAL A 71 -3.25 1.46 -7.64
C VAL A 71 -2.47 0.19 -8.00
N GLU A 72 -1.58 0.26 -8.99
CA GLU A 72 -0.69 -0.86 -9.33
C GLU A 72 0.27 -1.17 -8.19
N ILE A 73 0.85 -0.13 -7.56
CA ILE A 73 1.68 -0.29 -6.36
C ILE A 73 0.85 -0.85 -5.20
N ALA A 74 -0.36 -0.32 -4.95
CA ALA A 74 -1.24 -0.79 -3.88
C ALA A 74 -1.56 -2.28 -4.02
N LYS A 75 -1.89 -2.73 -5.23
CA LYS A 75 -2.11 -4.14 -5.54
C LYS A 75 -0.89 -4.99 -5.18
N ASN A 76 0.28 -4.62 -5.67
CA ASN A 76 1.49 -5.41 -5.44
C ASN A 76 1.90 -5.43 -3.97
N VAL A 77 1.75 -4.32 -3.25
CA VAL A 77 2.03 -4.22 -1.81
C VAL A 77 1.06 -5.09 -1.00
N ALA A 78 -0.24 -5.08 -1.33
CA ALA A 78 -1.23 -5.93 -0.68
C ALA A 78 -0.91 -7.42 -0.88
N LEU A 79 -0.58 -7.82 -2.12
CA LEU A 79 -0.22 -9.20 -2.46
C LEU A 79 1.11 -9.63 -1.83
N ALA A 80 2.03 -8.70 -1.58
CA ALA A 80 3.30 -8.98 -0.92
C ALA A 80 3.17 -9.37 0.56
N GLY A 81 2.01 -9.13 1.19
CA GLY A 81 1.75 -9.54 2.56
C GLY A 81 2.37 -8.61 3.60
N VAL A 82 2.24 -7.30 3.41
CA VAL A 82 2.62 -6.31 4.43
C VAL A 82 1.68 -6.37 5.64
N LYS A 83 2.12 -5.86 6.79
CA LYS A 83 1.34 -5.86 8.04
C LYS A 83 0.03 -5.09 7.91
N SER A 84 0.06 -3.93 7.26
CA SER A 84 -1.13 -3.14 6.95
C SER A 84 -0.87 -2.20 5.78
N LEU A 85 -1.92 -1.94 5.01
CA LEU A 85 -1.91 -0.99 3.91
C LEU A 85 -2.92 0.12 4.20
N THR A 86 -2.48 1.37 4.14
CA THR A 86 -3.36 2.53 4.27
C THR A 86 -3.35 3.30 2.95
N LEU A 87 -4.52 3.62 2.44
CA LEU A 87 -4.71 4.32 1.17
C LEU A 87 -5.22 5.74 1.42
N HIS A 88 -4.74 6.70 0.64
CA HIS A 88 -5.18 8.08 0.72
C HIS A 88 -5.25 8.73 -0.66
N ASP A 89 -6.43 8.97 -1.16
CA ASP A 89 -6.72 9.81 -2.32
C ASP A 89 -8.18 10.28 -2.29
N PRO A 90 -8.50 11.33 -1.54
CA PRO A 90 -9.86 11.83 -1.37
C PRO A 90 -10.40 12.54 -2.63
N ALA A 91 -9.58 12.71 -3.65
CA ALA A 91 -10.01 13.35 -4.88
C ALA A 91 -11.02 12.46 -5.65
N PRO A 92 -12.05 13.08 -6.26
CA PRO A 92 -13.05 12.33 -7.01
C PRO A 92 -12.44 11.64 -8.23
N ALA A 93 -12.92 10.44 -8.51
CA ALA A 93 -12.57 9.71 -9.72
C ALA A 93 -13.10 10.45 -10.96
N ALA A 94 -12.26 10.59 -11.97
CA ALA A 94 -12.62 11.17 -13.25
C ALA A 94 -12.78 10.09 -14.32
N ILE A 95 -13.51 10.39 -15.40
CA ILE A 95 -13.64 9.47 -16.56
C ILE A 95 -12.26 9.08 -17.11
N SER A 96 -11.31 10.01 -17.14
CA SER A 96 -9.94 9.74 -17.58
C SER A 96 -9.20 8.72 -16.72
N ASP A 97 -9.54 8.58 -15.44
CA ASP A 97 -8.90 7.61 -14.56
C ASP A 97 -9.24 6.16 -14.95
N LEU A 98 -10.41 5.93 -15.59
CA LEU A 98 -10.83 4.61 -16.05
C LEU A 98 -9.87 3.99 -17.09
N SER A 99 -9.06 4.80 -17.75
CA SER A 99 -8.09 4.31 -18.74
C SER A 99 -6.90 3.57 -18.13
N SER A 100 -6.62 3.76 -16.83
CA SER A 100 -5.43 3.22 -16.18
C SER A 100 -5.66 2.72 -14.75
N GLN A 101 -6.70 3.18 -14.08
CA GLN A 101 -7.07 2.76 -12.72
C GLN A 101 -8.11 1.63 -12.80
N PHE A 102 -7.62 0.39 -12.88
CA PHE A 102 -8.43 -0.80 -13.21
C PHE A 102 -9.39 -1.27 -12.11
N PHE A 103 -9.32 -0.72 -10.90
CA PHE A 103 -10.32 -0.96 -9.86
C PHE A 103 -11.54 -0.03 -9.97
N LEU A 104 -11.50 1.02 -10.81
CA LEU A 104 -12.63 1.92 -11.00
C LEU A 104 -13.56 1.43 -12.11
N HIS A 105 -14.86 1.63 -11.89
CA HIS A 105 -15.92 1.43 -12.88
C HIS A 105 -16.58 2.74 -13.24
N ALA A 106 -17.39 2.77 -14.31
CA ALA A 106 -18.08 3.98 -14.77
C ALA A 106 -18.98 4.61 -13.69
N GLU A 107 -19.62 3.78 -12.87
CA GLU A 107 -20.47 4.18 -11.74
C GLU A 107 -19.72 4.79 -10.56
N ASP A 108 -18.40 4.73 -10.56
CA ASP A 108 -17.55 5.27 -9.50
C ASP A 108 -17.07 6.69 -9.79
N VAL A 109 -17.33 7.17 -11.00
CA VAL A 109 -16.97 8.55 -11.39
C VAL A 109 -17.66 9.55 -10.46
N GLY A 110 -16.86 10.47 -9.91
CA GLY A 110 -17.30 11.45 -8.94
C GLY A 110 -17.16 11.02 -7.47
N LYS A 111 -16.94 9.73 -7.17
CA LYS A 111 -16.68 9.25 -5.81
C LYS A 111 -15.19 9.39 -5.45
N PRO A 112 -14.83 9.56 -4.16
CA PRO A 112 -13.42 9.54 -3.74
C PRO A 112 -12.71 8.27 -4.15
N ARG A 113 -11.51 8.40 -4.75
CA ARG A 113 -10.76 7.23 -5.26
C ARG A 113 -10.39 6.23 -4.17
N ASP A 114 -9.99 6.70 -3.00
CA ASP A 114 -9.65 5.84 -1.87
C ASP A 114 -10.85 5.02 -1.36
N GLN A 115 -12.03 5.64 -1.27
CA GLN A 115 -13.24 4.96 -0.80
C GLN A 115 -13.67 3.81 -1.71
N VAL A 116 -13.50 4.00 -3.01
CA VAL A 116 -13.85 2.97 -4.00
C VAL A 116 -12.79 1.89 -4.10
N THR A 117 -11.51 2.29 -4.02
CA THR A 117 -10.39 1.38 -4.27
C THR A 117 -10.09 0.49 -3.06
N ALA A 118 -10.18 1.01 -1.84
CA ALA A 118 -9.77 0.29 -0.63
C ALA A 118 -10.49 -1.05 -0.45
N PRO A 119 -11.82 -1.16 -0.56
CA PRO A 119 -12.51 -2.45 -0.41
C PRO A 119 -12.08 -3.46 -1.47
N ARG A 120 -11.86 -3.02 -2.72
CA ARG A 120 -11.46 -3.90 -3.82
C ARG A 120 -10.02 -4.40 -3.70
N VAL A 121 -9.13 -3.56 -3.17
CA VAL A 121 -7.75 -3.97 -2.84
C VAL A 121 -7.73 -4.94 -1.66
N ALA A 122 -8.62 -4.76 -0.67
CA ALA A 122 -8.72 -5.66 0.49
C ALA A 122 -9.09 -7.09 0.11
N GLU A 123 -9.84 -7.29 -0.98
CA GLU A 123 -10.22 -8.62 -1.47
C GLU A 123 -9.02 -9.44 -2.00
N LEU A 124 -7.90 -8.79 -2.34
CA LEU A 124 -6.74 -9.47 -2.93
C LEU A 124 -5.99 -10.35 -1.92
N ASN A 125 -5.98 -9.96 -0.65
CA ASN A 125 -5.22 -10.67 0.38
C ASN A 125 -5.85 -10.48 1.76
N ALA A 126 -6.47 -11.52 2.27
CA ALA A 126 -7.13 -11.50 3.59
C ALA A 126 -6.16 -11.29 4.77
N TYR A 127 -4.87 -11.54 4.57
CA TYR A 127 -3.84 -11.34 5.61
C TYR A 127 -3.34 -9.89 5.70
N THR A 128 -3.64 -9.05 4.70
CA THR A 128 -3.23 -7.64 4.67
C THR A 128 -4.43 -6.73 4.87
N PRO A 129 -4.69 -6.23 6.09
CA PRO A 129 -5.77 -5.29 6.32
C PRO A 129 -5.52 -3.98 5.56
N VAL A 130 -6.54 -3.52 4.83
CA VAL A 130 -6.53 -2.28 4.06
C VAL A 130 -7.45 -1.26 4.73
N ALA A 131 -6.95 -0.05 4.95
CA ALA A 131 -7.68 1.06 5.55
C ALA A 131 -7.57 2.33 4.71
N ILE A 132 -8.51 3.25 4.89
CA ILE A 132 -8.45 4.60 4.33
C ILE A 132 -7.84 5.52 5.38
N HIS A 133 -6.95 6.41 4.95
CA HIS A 133 -6.38 7.42 5.84
C HIS A 133 -7.41 8.54 6.08
N GLU A 134 -7.85 8.68 7.32
CA GLU A 134 -8.67 9.81 7.75
C GLU A 134 -7.77 11.03 7.93
N SER A 135 -7.85 11.97 6.98
CA SER A 135 -7.26 13.30 7.21
C SER A 135 -8.05 13.98 8.32
N ALA A 136 -7.37 14.39 9.39
CA ALA A 136 -7.98 15.29 10.35
C ALA A 136 -8.51 16.52 9.59
N ARG A 137 -9.81 16.77 9.72
CA ARG A 137 -10.48 17.96 9.17
C ARG A 137 -10.10 19.19 9.96
#